data_aec019cbe0f2b86aac99297817cd4b52
#
_entry.id   aec019cbe0f2b86aac99297817cd4b52
#
_cell.length_a   1.000
_cell.length_b   1.000
_cell.length_c   1.000
_cell.angle_alpha   90.00
_cell.angle_beta   90.00
_cell.angle_gamma   90.00
#
_symmetry.space_group_name_H-M   'P 1'
#
loop_
_entity.id
_entity.type
_entity.pdbx_description
1 polymer ?
#
loop_
_entity_poly.entity_id
_entity_poly.type
_entity_poly.pdbx_seq_one_letter_code
_entity_poly.pdbx_strand_id
1 'polypeptide(L)'
;MYFYDNDVVNIASELQPSARGEYEITDVNKAYLDAGKLFVSKMDRGMAWLDTGTHESLMQASQYVQVIEERQGLKIGCIEEIAWRMSYIDDAQLELIAAPLRKSGYGEYLLDQLKRGRGAA
;
A
#
# COMPACT_ATOMS: atom_id res chain seq x y z
N MET A 1 8.12 1.56 1.87
CA MET A 1 7.09 2.19 2.73
C MET A 1 7.76 2.53 4.04
N TYR A 2 7.49 3.70 4.62
CA TYR A 2 8.11 4.19 5.85
C TYR A 2 7.02 4.50 6.86
N PHE A 3 7.25 4.10 8.11
CA PHE A 3 6.39 4.42 9.24
C PHE A 3 7.29 5.00 10.33
N TYR A 4 7.00 6.20 10.79
CA TYR A 4 7.76 6.90 11.81
C TYR A 4 6.87 7.27 12.98
N ASP A 5 7.44 7.31 14.18
CA ASP A 5 6.84 7.96 15.32
C ASP A 5 6.98 9.50 15.22
N ASN A 6 6.53 10.21 16.24
CA ASN A 6 6.55 11.68 16.19
C ASN A 6 7.95 12.29 16.31
N ASP A 7 8.96 11.50 16.68
CA ASP A 7 10.36 11.96 16.74
C ASP A 7 10.88 12.36 15.36
N VAL A 8 10.29 11.82 14.28
CA VAL A 8 10.64 12.17 12.90
C VAL A 8 10.58 13.67 12.61
N VAL A 9 9.67 14.40 13.26
CA VAL A 9 9.53 15.85 13.05
C VAL A 9 10.80 16.58 13.49
N ASN A 10 11.34 16.22 14.66
CA ASN A 10 12.56 16.82 15.18
C ASN A 10 13.78 16.38 14.34
N ILE A 11 13.89 15.09 14.05
CA ILE A 11 14.97 14.54 13.22
C ILE A 11 15.00 15.25 11.85
N ALA A 12 13.84 15.36 11.18
CA ALA A 12 13.76 15.99 9.87
C ALA A 12 14.10 17.49 9.90
N SER A 13 13.77 18.20 10.97
CA SER A 13 14.08 19.63 11.13
C SER A 13 15.56 19.91 11.30
N GLU A 14 16.34 18.94 11.75
CA GLU A 14 17.80 19.06 11.99
C GLU A 14 18.64 18.59 10.79
N LEU A 15 18.02 17.98 9.78
CA LEU A 15 18.73 17.51 8.59
C LEU A 15 19.38 18.66 7.81
N GLN A 16 20.50 18.34 7.20
CA GLN A 16 21.14 19.22 6.24
C GLN A 16 20.95 18.68 4.82
N PRO A 17 20.82 19.56 3.83
CA PRO A 17 20.76 19.11 2.44
C PRO A 17 22.00 18.31 2.04
N SER A 18 21.80 17.27 1.24
CA SER A 18 22.87 16.46 0.65
C SER A 18 23.70 17.26 -0.36
N ALA A 19 24.74 16.66 -0.90
CA ALA A 19 25.54 17.25 -1.97
C ALA A 19 24.71 17.59 -3.23
N ARG A 20 23.51 17.02 -3.37
CA ARG A 20 22.55 17.33 -4.44
C ARG A 20 21.62 18.49 -4.10
N GLY A 21 21.71 19.05 -2.90
CA GLY A 21 20.84 20.12 -2.40
C GLY A 21 19.48 19.61 -1.92
N GLU A 22 19.30 18.31 -1.72
CA GLU A 22 18.03 17.67 -1.32
C GLU A 22 18.12 17.11 0.11
N TYR A 23 16.99 17.11 0.83
CA TYR A 23 16.85 16.39 2.09
C TYR A 23 16.60 14.92 1.80
N GLU A 24 17.43 14.05 2.36
CA GLU A 24 17.39 12.63 2.03
C GLU A 24 16.65 11.82 3.11
N ILE A 25 15.68 11.03 2.69
CA ILE A 25 14.97 10.10 3.60
C ILE A 25 15.94 9.10 4.24
N THR A 26 17.06 8.79 3.57
CA THR A 26 18.11 7.92 4.08
C THR A 26 18.73 8.48 5.35
N ASP A 27 18.88 9.80 5.48
CA ASP A 27 19.46 10.41 6.67
C ASP A 27 18.50 10.33 7.87
N VAL A 28 17.19 10.42 7.64
CA VAL A 28 16.18 10.11 8.67
C VAL A 28 16.34 8.67 9.15
N ASN A 29 16.39 7.71 8.22
CA ASN A 29 16.57 6.30 8.57
C ASN A 29 17.87 6.05 9.35
N LYS A 30 18.93 6.77 8.99
CA LYS A 30 20.23 6.68 9.66
C LYS A 30 20.16 7.19 11.10
N ALA A 31 19.47 8.30 11.34
CA ALA A 31 19.25 8.80 12.71
C ALA A 31 18.48 7.78 13.57
N TYR A 32 17.46 7.12 13.02
CA TYR A 32 16.76 6.03 13.72
C TYR A 32 17.64 4.81 13.94
N LEU A 33 18.51 4.48 12.98
CA LEU A 33 19.50 3.38 13.14
C LEU A 33 20.47 3.66 14.27
N ASP A 34 21.06 4.86 14.29
CA ASP A 34 22.03 5.29 15.29
C ASP A 34 21.39 5.35 16.70
N ALA A 35 20.11 5.68 16.78
CA ALA A 35 19.33 5.63 18.01
C ALA A 35 18.88 4.22 18.43
N GLY A 36 19.16 3.18 17.63
CA GLY A 36 18.72 1.80 17.89
C GLY A 36 17.21 1.59 17.76
N LYS A 37 16.51 2.49 17.05
CA LYS A 37 15.05 2.49 16.89
C LYS A 37 14.61 2.07 15.48
N LEU A 38 15.50 1.72 14.57
CA LEU A 38 15.16 1.31 13.21
C LEU A 38 14.77 -0.17 13.16
N PHE A 39 13.58 -0.43 12.66
CA PHE A 39 13.10 -1.78 12.37
C PHE A 39 12.94 -1.94 10.86
N VAL A 40 13.38 -3.08 10.33
CA VAL A 40 13.31 -3.39 8.90
C VAL A 40 12.47 -4.64 8.70
N SER A 41 11.40 -4.52 7.92
CA SER A 41 10.66 -5.66 7.39
C SER A 41 11.17 -5.96 5.98
N LYS A 42 11.69 -7.15 5.78
CA LYS A 42 12.13 -7.60 4.46
C LYS A 42 10.91 -8.01 3.64
N MET A 43 10.93 -7.66 2.35
CA MET A 43 9.91 -8.14 1.42
C MET A 43 10.11 -9.65 1.18
N ASP A 44 9.02 -10.40 1.28
CA ASP A 44 9.03 -11.83 1.02
C ASP A 44 9.14 -12.15 -0.47
N ARG A 45 9.42 -13.43 -0.75
CA ARG A 45 9.49 -13.92 -2.11
C ARG A 45 8.13 -13.74 -2.82
N GLY A 46 8.15 -13.17 -4.01
CA GLY A 46 6.96 -12.90 -4.81
C GLY A 46 6.41 -11.48 -4.66
N MET A 47 6.90 -10.69 -3.69
CA MET A 47 6.59 -9.26 -3.63
C MET A 47 7.39 -8.51 -4.69
N ALA A 48 6.74 -7.53 -5.34
CA ALA A 48 7.37 -6.65 -6.31
C ALA A 48 7.48 -5.24 -5.75
N TRP A 49 8.64 -4.63 -5.92
CA TRP A 49 8.83 -3.21 -5.73
C TRP A 49 8.76 -2.51 -7.09
N LEU A 50 7.84 -1.58 -7.24
CA LEU A 50 7.66 -0.83 -8.47
C LEU A 50 7.84 0.66 -8.15
N ASP A 51 8.82 1.28 -8.80
CA ASP A 51 8.99 2.72 -8.75
C ASP A 51 8.05 3.39 -9.78
N THR A 52 7.53 4.55 -9.46
CA THR A 52 6.58 5.30 -10.29
C THR A 52 7.02 6.74 -10.53
N GLY A 53 8.30 7.03 -10.31
CA GLY A 53 8.88 8.38 -10.41
C GLY A 53 9.04 8.91 -11.83
N THR A 54 8.91 8.06 -12.86
CA THR A 54 8.95 8.46 -14.27
C THR A 54 7.69 7.98 -14.99
N HIS A 55 7.38 8.59 -16.14
CA HIS A 55 6.24 8.13 -16.98
C HIS A 55 6.40 6.67 -17.40
N GLU A 56 7.60 6.26 -17.72
CA GLU A 56 7.89 4.88 -18.13
C GLU A 56 7.67 3.90 -16.97
N SER A 57 8.22 4.17 -15.79
CA SER A 57 8.06 3.30 -14.62
C SER A 57 6.61 3.26 -14.14
N LEU A 58 5.85 4.36 -14.25
CA LEU A 58 4.42 4.39 -13.96
C LEU A 58 3.63 3.49 -14.92
N MET A 59 3.95 3.52 -16.22
CA MET A 59 3.34 2.65 -17.21
C MET A 59 3.63 1.18 -16.93
N GLN A 60 4.88 0.82 -16.62
CA GLN A 60 5.28 -0.54 -16.26
C GLN A 60 4.54 -1.02 -14.99
N ALA A 61 4.43 -0.19 -13.97
CA ALA A 61 3.68 -0.52 -12.77
C ALA A 61 2.20 -0.76 -13.07
N SER A 62 1.59 0.09 -13.89
CA SER A 62 0.18 -0.04 -14.30
C SER A 62 -0.06 -1.35 -15.07
N GLN A 63 0.82 -1.70 -16.00
CA GLN A 63 0.74 -2.95 -16.76
C GLN A 63 0.92 -4.18 -15.84
N TYR A 64 1.86 -4.12 -14.90
CA TYR A 64 2.06 -5.18 -13.93
C TYR A 64 0.80 -5.41 -13.09
N VAL A 65 0.22 -4.34 -12.53
CA VAL A 65 -1.02 -4.43 -11.73
C VAL A 65 -2.15 -5.00 -12.58
N GLN A 66 -2.35 -4.49 -13.79
CA GLN A 66 -3.39 -4.96 -14.71
C GLN A 66 -3.26 -6.47 -14.96
N VAL A 67 -2.07 -6.95 -15.35
CA VAL A 67 -1.85 -8.37 -15.64
C VAL A 67 -2.13 -9.25 -14.43
N ILE A 68 -1.66 -8.85 -13.25
CA ILE A 68 -1.90 -9.63 -12.03
C ILE A 68 -3.39 -9.68 -11.70
N GLU A 69 -4.09 -8.54 -11.72
CA GLU A 69 -5.53 -8.48 -11.44
C GLU A 69 -6.35 -9.32 -12.43
N GLU A 70 -6.06 -9.23 -13.71
CA GLU A 70 -6.76 -9.99 -14.74
C GLU A 70 -6.50 -11.51 -14.63
N ARG A 71 -5.31 -11.92 -14.26
CA ARG A 71 -4.95 -13.33 -14.16
C ARG A 71 -5.40 -13.99 -12.86
N GLN A 72 -5.39 -13.25 -11.77
CA GLN A 72 -5.78 -13.77 -10.46
C GLN A 72 -7.27 -13.53 -10.16
N GLY A 73 -7.89 -12.56 -10.82
CA GLY A 73 -9.26 -12.15 -10.49
C GLY A 73 -9.38 -11.48 -9.11
N LEU A 74 -8.27 -10.97 -8.60
CA LEU A 74 -8.18 -10.27 -7.31
C LEU A 74 -7.71 -8.85 -7.54
N LYS A 75 -8.14 -7.93 -6.68
CA LYS A 75 -7.70 -6.54 -6.72
C LYS A 75 -6.46 -6.32 -5.86
N ILE A 76 -5.47 -5.58 -6.38
CA ILE A 76 -4.29 -5.18 -5.62
C ILE A 76 -4.63 -3.90 -4.84
N GLY A 77 -4.37 -3.93 -3.53
CA GLY A 77 -4.57 -2.77 -2.67
C GLY A 77 -6.04 -2.38 -2.47
N CYS A 78 -6.97 -3.32 -2.60
CA CYS A 78 -8.39 -3.10 -2.34
C CYS A 78 -8.61 -2.91 -0.84
N ILE A 79 -8.64 -1.65 -0.39
CA ILE A 79 -8.68 -1.30 1.02
C ILE A 79 -9.95 -1.78 1.72
N GLU A 80 -11.08 -1.79 1.03
CA GLU A 80 -12.37 -2.25 1.56
C GLU A 80 -12.36 -3.76 1.78
N GLU A 81 -11.84 -4.53 0.84
CA GLU A 81 -11.66 -5.98 1.00
C GLU A 81 -10.72 -6.29 2.15
N ILE A 82 -9.58 -5.58 2.24
CA ILE A 82 -8.61 -5.76 3.31
C ILE A 82 -9.25 -5.47 4.67
N ALA A 83 -9.95 -4.34 4.81
CA ALA A 83 -10.64 -3.96 6.03
C ALA A 83 -11.69 -5.01 6.44
N TRP A 84 -12.43 -5.52 5.46
CA TRP A 84 -13.43 -6.55 5.68
C TRP A 84 -12.79 -7.89 6.10
N ARG A 85 -11.75 -8.37 5.39
CA ARG A 85 -11.04 -9.61 5.74
C ARG A 85 -10.39 -9.54 7.13
N MET A 86 -9.88 -8.37 7.51
CA MET A 86 -9.32 -8.13 8.84
C MET A 86 -10.37 -7.87 9.92
N SER A 87 -11.66 -7.92 9.57
CA SER A 87 -12.78 -7.67 10.50
C SER A 87 -12.81 -6.27 11.09
N TYR A 88 -12.23 -5.28 10.41
CA TYR A 88 -12.39 -3.85 10.75
C TYR A 88 -13.77 -3.33 10.36
N ILE A 89 -14.38 -3.92 9.33
CA ILE A 89 -15.76 -3.70 8.91
C ILE A 89 -16.47 -5.03 8.76
N ASP A 90 -17.80 -5.03 8.95
CA ASP A 90 -18.65 -6.20 8.77
C ASP A 90 -19.21 -6.31 7.33
N ASP A 91 -20.01 -7.34 7.08
CA ASP A 91 -20.58 -7.61 5.75
C ASP A 91 -21.55 -6.50 5.33
N ALA A 92 -22.37 -5.99 6.26
CA ALA A 92 -23.33 -4.93 5.99
C ALA A 92 -22.63 -3.61 5.64
N GLN A 93 -21.53 -3.32 6.33
CA GLN A 93 -20.72 -2.15 6.04
C GLN A 93 -20.03 -2.26 4.67
N LEU A 94 -19.48 -3.44 4.32
CA LEU A 94 -18.92 -3.64 2.98
C LEU A 94 -19.98 -3.51 1.89
N GLU A 95 -21.18 -4.06 2.09
CA GLU A 95 -22.28 -3.92 1.14
C GLU A 95 -22.69 -2.45 0.97
N LEU A 96 -22.77 -1.70 2.06
CA LEU A 96 -23.08 -0.26 2.04
C LEU A 96 -22.05 0.54 1.24
N ILE A 97 -20.75 0.24 1.43
CA ILE A 97 -19.64 0.87 0.70
C ILE A 97 -19.69 0.51 -0.79
N ALA A 98 -19.97 -0.74 -1.13
CA ALA A 98 -20.07 -1.20 -2.51
C ALA A 98 -21.29 -0.67 -3.27
N ALA A 99 -22.37 -0.33 -2.57
CA ALA A 99 -23.65 0.08 -3.17
C ALA A 99 -23.54 1.24 -4.19
N PRO A 100 -22.85 2.37 -3.91
CA PRO A 100 -22.69 3.44 -4.88
C PRO A 100 -21.79 3.05 -6.07
N LEU A 101 -20.98 2.01 -5.93
CA LEU A 101 -20.01 1.54 -6.93
C LEU A 101 -20.55 0.40 -7.79
N ARG A 102 -21.80 -0.02 -7.62
CA ARG A 102 -22.41 -1.20 -8.31
C ARG A 102 -22.33 -1.15 -9.83
N LYS A 103 -22.21 0.04 -10.42
CA LYS A 103 -22.10 0.21 -11.88
C LYS A 103 -20.65 0.15 -12.39
N SER A 104 -19.70 -0.06 -11.52
CA SER A 104 -18.28 -0.23 -11.85
C SER A 104 -17.81 -1.66 -11.59
N GLY A 105 -16.82 -2.12 -12.32
CA GLY A 105 -16.22 -3.43 -12.07
C GLY A 105 -15.62 -3.56 -10.68
N TYR A 106 -15.28 -2.44 -10.02
CA TYR A 106 -14.80 -2.43 -8.65
C TYR A 106 -15.89 -2.76 -7.62
N GLY A 107 -17.07 -2.14 -7.75
CA GLY A 107 -18.19 -2.44 -6.87
C GLY A 107 -18.73 -3.86 -7.05
N GLU A 108 -18.78 -4.35 -8.30
CA GLU A 108 -19.11 -5.75 -8.58
C GLU A 108 -18.14 -6.70 -7.92
N TYR A 109 -16.84 -6.42 -7.98
CA TYR A 109 -15.81 -7.19 -7.30
C TYR A 109 -16.05 -7.28 -5.79
N LEU A 110 -16.31 -6.17 -5.10
CA LEU A 110 -16.58 -6.15 -3.66
C LEU A 110 -17.79 -7.00 -3.28
N LEU A 111 -18.88 -6.91 -4.06
CA LEU A 111 -20.07 -7.72 -3.84
C LEU A 111 -19.82 -9.21 -4.09
N ASP A 112 -18.96 -9.54 -5.03
CA ASP A 112 -18.56 -10.94 -5.26
C ASP A 112 -17.67 -11.48 -4.15
N GLN A 113 -16.81 -10.66 -3.53
CA GLN A 113 -16.07 -11.06 -2.34
C GLN A 113 -17.02 -11.41 -1.17
N LEU A 114 -18.08 -10.64 -0.95
CA LEU A 114 -19.11 -10.96 0.04
C LEU A 114 -19.73 -12.32 -0.20
N LYS A 115 -20.08 -12.67 -1.46
CA LYS A 115 -20.67 -13.97 -1.81
C LYS A 115 -19.71 -15.14 -1.57
N ARG A 116 -18.40 -14.94 -1.83
CA ARG A 116 -17.36 -15.95 -1.62
C ARG A 116 -17.06 -16.18 -0.14
N GLY A 117 -17.25 -15.17 0.70
CA GLY A 117 -16.95 -15.21 2.13
C GLY A 117 -15.48 -14.93 2.46
N ARG A 118 -15.22 -14.54 3.70
CA ARG A 118 -13.88 -14.10 4.18
C ARG A 118 -12.79 -15.17 4.08
N GLY A 119 -13.15 -16.44 4.06
CA GLY A 119 -12.22 -17.58 4.04
C GLY A 119 -11.87 -18.06 2.62
N ALA A 120 -12.47 -17.52 1.59
CA ALA A 120 -12.12 -17.88 0.21
C ALA A 120 -10.84 -17.14 -0.20
N ALA A 121 -9.73 -17.89 -0.25
CA ALA A 121 -8.47 -17.44 -0.86
C ALA A 121 -8.48 -17.77 -2.35
#